data_df720bda3e4a3cbb7f2d44cdafa58b77
#
_entry.id   df720bda3e4a3cbb7f2d44cdafa58b77
#
_cell.length_a   1.000
_cell.length_b   1.000
_cell.length_c   1.000
_cell.angle_alpha   90.00
_cell.angle_beta   90.00
_cell.angle_gamma   90.00
#
_symmetry.space_group_name_H-M   'P 1'
#
loop_
_entity.id
_entity.type
_entity.pdbx_description
1 polymer ?
#
loop_
_entity_poly.entity_id
_entity_poly.type
_entity_poly.pdbx_seq_one_letter_code
_entity_poly.pdbx_strand_id
1 'polypeptide(L)'
;MDNTVLKQQDFADAAGTAVTMLVERLSVHAEEWFVVPLSGFLKELCQKQRQGGIEPVFCVSISVLRTALLCGKPGYRLDAYGQDWPLYDRPLTTRFVECPWLTPLWSELNDHFQAVLDQQEIKKFCYPLLAEQAAWKCTGPLFSMMGSLLKYHMAPIKDDRAFRALVKGDEFRIEFGEFLDWKIVLAAEYPEVDLFNSRGRQFPHRQFQDKIFRHKKF
;
A
#
# COMPACT_ATOMS: atom_id res chain seq x y z
N MET A 1 -18.24 19.87 31.25
CA MET A 1 -18.02 19.21 29.96
C MET A 1 -16.52 19.08 29.77
N ASP A 2 -16.09 17.87 29.53
CA ASP A 2 -14.68 17.49 29.63
C ASP A 2 -13.89 18.05 28.45
N ASN A 3 -12.96 19.00 28.73
CA ASN A 3 -12.10 19.63 27.72
C ASN A 3 -11.30 18.64 26.86
N THR A 4 -11.19 17.40 27.32
CA THR A 4 -10.47 16.31 26.65
C THR A 4 -11.23 15.76 25.45
N VAL A 5 -12.56 15.72 25.50
CA VAL A 5 -13.43 15.18 24.42
C VAL A 5 -13.47 16.13 23.22
N LEU A 6 -13.58 17.45 23.48
CA LEU A 6 -13.54 18.46 22.42
C LEU A 6 -12.20 18.43 21.67
N LYS A 7 -11.09 18.28 22.40
CA LYS A 7 -9.74 18.19 21.80
C LYS A 7 -9.54 16.97 20.90
N GLN A 8 -10.16 15.83 21.23
CA GLN A 8 -10.11 14.63 20.38
C GLN A 8 -10.89 14.82 19.06
N GLN A 9 -12.03 15.51 19.12
CA GLN A 9 -12.85 15.79 17.93
C GLN A 9 -12.13 16.71 16.96
N ASP A 10 -11.52 17.79 17.45
CA ASP A 10 -10.76 18.76 16.62
C ASP A 10 -9.62 18.06 15.86
N PHE A 11 -8.91 17.15 16.53
CA PHE A 11 -7.87 16.34 15.87
C PHE A 11 -8.42 15.36 14.84
N ALA A 12 -9.57 14.74 15.09
CA ALA A 12 -10.20 13.83 14.16
C ALA A 12 -10.66 14.57 12.89
N ASP A 13 -11.25 15.75 13.05
CA ASP A 13 -11.72 16.59 11.95
C ASP A 13 -10.54 17.12 11.12
N ALA A 14 -9.47 17.56 11.77
CA ALA A 14 -8.22 17.97 11.12
C ALA A 14 -7.58 16.80 10.33
N ALA A 15 -7.54 15.62 10.92
CA ALA A 15 -7.04 14.42 10.24
C ALA A 15 -7.88 14.04 9.02
N GLY A 16 -9.21 14.11 9.14
CA GLY A 16 -10.14 13.84 8.04
C GLY A 16 -9.93 14.80 6.87
N THR A 17 -9.82 16.09 7.16
CA THR A 17 -9.55 17.12 6.15
C THR A 17 -8.22 16.90 5.45
N ALA A 18 -7.15 16.67 6.21
CA ALA A 18 -5.81 16.46 5.66
C ALA A 18 -5.74 15.19 4.79
N VAL A 19 -6.35 14.09 5.23
CA VAL A 19 -6.41 12.84 4.45
C VAL A 19 -7.19 13.05 3.15
N THR A 20 -8.30 13.78 3.18
CA THR A 20 -9.10 14.08 1.99
C THR A 20 -8.29 14.89 0.97
N MET A 21 -7.63 15.95 1.40
CA MET A 21 -6.76 16.76 0.52
C MET A 21 -5.63 15.92 -0.10
N LEU A 22 -5.01 15.04 0.68
CA LEU A 22 -3.97 14.14 0.18
C LEU A 22 -4.49 13.18 -0.89
N VAL A 23 -5.66 12.58 -0.68
CA VAL A 23 -6.27 11.64 -1.62
C VAL A 23 -6.67 12.34 -2.91
N GLU A 24 -7.21 13.56 -2.85
CA GLU A 24 -7.51 14.34 -4.04
C GLU A 24 -6.26 14.59 -4.89
N ARG A 25 -5.16 15.04 -4.28
CA ARG A 25 -3.88 15.25 -4.97
C ARG A 25 -3.30 13.95 -5.54
N LEU A 26 -3.36 12.87 -4.76
CA LEU A 26 -2.95 11.54 -5.22
C LEU A 26 -3.76 11.07 -6.43
N SER A 27 -5.06 11.34 -6.44
CA SER A 27 -5.96 10.98 -7.54
C SER A 27 -5.58 11.66 -8.84
N VAL A 28 -5.27 12.97 -8.79
CA VAL A 28 -4.89 13.76 -9.97
C VAL A 28 -3.59 13.25 -10.61
N HIS A 29 -2.66 12.76 -9.80
CA HIS A 29 -1.34 12.32 -10.27
C HIS A 29 -1.18 10.78 -10.34
N ALA A 30 -2.28 10.00 -10.18
CA ALA A 30 -2.22 8.54 -10.11
C ALA A 30 -1.55 7.88 -11.32
N GLU A 31 -1.69 8.47 -12.51
CA GLU A 31 -1.03 7.99 -13.73
C GLU A 31 0.49 8.04 -13.57
N GLU A 32 1.03 9.16 -13.11
CA GLU A 32 2.47 9.41 -13.01
C GLU A 32 3.15 8.57 -11.92
N TRP A 33 2.57 8.53 -10.72
CA TRP A 33 3.23 7.90 -9.58
C TRP A 33 2.86 6.43 -9.38
N PHE A 34 1.85 5.92 -10.07
CA PHE A 34 1.38 4.54 -9.92
C PHE A 34 1.31 3.77 -11.24
N VAL A 35 0.50 4.25 -12.22
CA VAL A 35 0.24 3.48 -13.45
C VAL A 35 1.51 3.30 -14.26
N VAL A 36 2.23 4.39 -14.54
CA VAL A 36 3.46 4.36 -15.33
C VAL A 36 4.57 3.55 -14.66
N PRO A 37 4.90 3.73 -13.36
CA PRO A 37 5.90 2.92 -12.69
C PRO A 37 5.55 1.42 -12.64
N LEU A 38 4.29 1.07 -12.37
CA LEU A 38 3.87 -0.32 -12.31
C LEU A 38 3.91 -0.98 -13.70
N SER A 39 3.40 -0.31 -14.75
CA SER A 39 3.53 -0.80 -16.13
C SER A 39 4.98 -0.98 -16.54
N GLY A 40 5.86 -0.04 -16.16
CA GLY A 40 7.30 -0.14 -16.39
C GLY A 40 7.93 -1.34 -15.68
N PHE A 41 7.51 -1.62 -14.45
CA PHE A 41 7.98 -2.78 -13.68
C PHE A 41 7.49 -4.11 -14.30
N LEU A 42 6.24 -4.18 -14.73
CA LEU A 42 5.70 -5.36 -15.43
C LEU A 42 6.43 -5.64 -16.76
N LYS A 43 6.80 -4.60 -17.51
CA LYS A 43 7.63 -4.73 -18.72
C LYS A 43 9.02 -5.30 -18.41
N GLU A 44 9.64 -4.85 -17.33
CA GLU A 44 10.93 -5.41 -16.86
C GLU A 44 10.79 -6.89 -16.50
N LEU A 45 9.75 -7.28 -15.76
CA LEU A 45 9.50 -8.68 -15.42
C LEU A 45 9.33 -9.55 -16.66
N CYS A 46 8.52 -9.11 -17.64
CA CYS A 46 8.36 -9.82 -18.91
C CYS A 46 9.69 -9.97 -19.65
N GLN A 47 10.54 -8.96 -19.65
CA GLN A 47 11.85 -9.03 -20.28
C GLN A 47 12.74 -10.07 -19.59
N LYS A 48 12.79 -10.05 -18.25
CA LYS A 48 13.57 -11.02 -17.48
C LYS A 48 13.07 -12.45 -17.68
N GLN A 49 11.76 -12.68 -17.77
CA GLN A 49 11.18 -14.00 -18.06
C GLN A 49 11.59 -14.50 -19.45
N ARG A 50 11.52 -13.64 -20.48
CA ARG A 50 11.97 -14.02 -21.85
C ARG A 50 13.45 -14.38 -21.92
N GLN A 51 14.25 -13.81 -21.05
CA GLN A 51 15.69 -14.12 -20.93
C GLN A 51 15.97 -15.35 -20.07
N GLY A 52 14.93 -15.99 -19.53
CA GLY A 52 15.06 -17.12 -18.61
C GLY A 52 15.63 -16.75 -17.23
N GLY A 53 15.62 -15.45 -16.89
CA GLY A 53 16.22 -14.93 -15.65
C GLY A 53 15.34 -15.03 -14.42
N ILE A 54 14.03 -15.20 -14.57
CA ILE A 54 13.07 -15.37 -13.46
C ILE A 54 11.97 -16.36 -13.81
N GLU A 55 11.46 -17.04 -12.78
CA GLU A 55 10.33 -17.96 -12.82
C GLU A 55 8.97 -17.22 -12.95
N PRO A 56 7.83 -17.96 -13.07
CA PRO A 56 6.51 -17.35 -13.03
C PRO A 56 6.31 -16.49 -11.79
N VAL A 57 5.64 -15.34 -11.94
CA VAL A 57 5.36 -14.40 -10.86
C VAL A 57 4.03 -14.75 -10.21
N PHE A 58 4.04 -14.95 -8.89
CA PHE A 58 2.85 -15.24 -8.09
C PHE A 58 2.30 -13.99 -7.38
N CYS A 59 3.17 -13.05 -7.03
CA CYS A 59 2.74 -11.82 -6.40
C CYS A 59 3.59 -10.63 -6.85
N VAL A 60 2.93 -9.51 -7.11
CA VAL A 60 3.56 -8.18 -7.18
C VAL A 60 3.09 -7.39 -5.98
N SER A 61 4.00 -7.08 -5.07
CA SER A 61 3.70 -6.31 -3.86
C SER A 61 4.15 -4.86 -4.02
N ILE A 62 3.25 -3.94 -3.76
CA ILE A 62 3.48 -2.50 -3.73
C ILE A 62 3.52 -2.10 -2.25
N SER A 63 4.72 -1.84 -1.73
CA SER A 63 4.94 -1.64 -0.32
C SER A 63 5.35 -0.21 0.00
N VAL A 64 4.52 0.52 0.76
CA VAL A 64 4.91 1.81 1.31
C VAL A 64 5.92 1.60 2.43
N LEU A 65 6.97 2.41 2.42
CA LEU A 65 8.05 2.35 3.41
C LEU A 65 7.96 3.56 4.34
N ARG A 66 7.51 3.35 5.57
CA ARG A 66 7.49 4.42 6.60
C ARG A 66 8.89 5.02 6.84
N THR A 67 9.91 4.18 6.84
CA THR A 67 11.30 4.62 7.02
C THR A 67 11.77 5.57 5.92
N ALA A 68 11.32 5.38 4.69
CA ALA A 68 11.65 6.26 3.56
C ALA A 68 11.05 7.66 3.77
N LEU A 69 9.82 7.73 4.30
CA LEU A 69 9.19 8.99 4.65
C LEU A 69 9.95 9.73 5.76
N LEU A 70 10.37 9.01 6.83
CA LEU A 70 11.19 9.56 7.91
C LEU A 70 12.55 10.09 7.44
N CYS A 71 13.16 9.42 6.45
CA CYS A 71 14.45 9.82 5.89
C CYS A 71 14.33 10.95 4.84
N GLY A 72 13.14 11.53 4.64
CA GLY A 72 12.91 12.60 3.66
C GLY A 72 13.02 12.14 2.20
N LYS A 73 12.97 10.83 1.96
CA LYS A 73 12.95 10.21 0.63
C LYS A 73 11.70 9.35 0.45
N PRO A 74 10.51 9.97 0.49
CA PRO A 74 9.26 9.22 0.43
C PRO A 74 9.15 8.44 -0.88
N GLY A 75 8.61 7.24 -0.76
CA GLY A 75 8.42 6.37 -1.91
C GLY A 75 7.84 5.03 -1.50
N TYR A 76 7.71 4.17 -2.49
CA TYR A 76 7.24 2.81 -2.29
C TYR A 76 8.13 1.82 -3.04
N ARG A 77 8.07 0.57 -2.62
CA ARG A 77 8.82 -0.51 -3.23
C ARG A 77 7.89 -1.42 -4.03
N LEU A 78 8.31 -1.78 -5.23
CA LEU A 78 7.70 -2.81 -6.07
C LEU A 78 8.55 -4.07 -5.94
N ASP A 79 7.95 -5.15 -5.45
CA ASP A 79 8.58 -6.45 -5.33
C ASP A 79 7.79 -7.49 -6.12
N ALA A 80 8.47 -8.31 -6.91
CA ALA A 80 7.88 -9.48 -7.54
C ALA A 80 8.35 -10.74 -6.81
N TYR A 81 7.43 -11.66 -6.54
CA TYR A 81 7.69 -12.90 -5.83
C TYR A 81 7.29 -14.11 -6.67
N GLY A 82 8.05 -15.21 -6.50
CA GLY A 82 7.79 -16.51 -7.10
C GLY A 82 6.84 -17.38 -6.28
N GLN A 83 6.92 -18.69 -6.52
CA GLN A 83 6.03 -19.70 -5.94
C GLN A 83 6.07 -19.75 -4.40
N ASP A 84 7.22 -19.45 -3.81
CA ASP A 84 7.41 -19.53 -2.35
C ASP A 84 6.81 -18.35 -1.56
N TRP A 85 6.14 -17.42 -2.24
CA TRP A 85 5.39 -16.36 -1.58
C TRP A 85 4.19 -16.94 -0.79
N PRO A 86 3.94 -16.55 0.46
CA PRO A 86 4.60 -15.51 1.26
C PRO A 86 5.70 -16.02 2.22
N LEU A 87 6.23 -17.22 2.04
CA LEU A 87 7.11 -17.87 3.01
C LEU A 87 8.55 -17.37 2.98
N TYR A 88 8.98 -16.76 1.87
CA TYR A 88 10.35 -16.27 1.68
C TYR A 88 10.39 -14.78 1.38
N ASP A 89 11.23 -14.04 2.11
CA ASP A 89 11.41 -12.59 1.98
C ASP A 89 12.27 -12.18 0.77
N ARG A 90 12.64 -13.11 -0.11
CA ARG A 90 13.49 -12.80 -1.26
C ARG A 90 12.66 -12.58 -2.52
N PRO A 91 12.49 -11.32 -2.95
CA PRO A 91 11.82 -11.04 -4.21
C PRO A 91 12.68 -11.45 -5.40
N LEU A 92 12.04 -11.90 -6.49
CA LEU A 92 12.67 -12.16 -7.79
C LEU A 92 13.25 -10.88 -8.38
N THR A 93 12.60 -9.75 -8.11
CA THR A 93 13.00 -8.43 -8.56
C THR A 93 12.42 -7.39 -7.62
N THR A 94 13.20 -6.35 -7.35
CA THR A 94 12.80 -5.19 -6.55
C THR A 94 13.08 -3.90 -7.34
N ARG A 95 12.16 -2.93 -7.23
CA ARG A 95 12.33 -1.56 -7.70
C ARG A 95 11.81 -0.59 -6.65
N PHE A 96 12.58 0.45 -6.37
CA PHE A 96 12.10 1.58 -5.58
C PHE A 96 11.56 2.68 -6.50
N VAL A 97 10.41 3.24 -6.14
CA VAL A 97 9.77 4.37 -6.83
C VAL A 97 9.75 5.54 -5.88
N GLU A 98 10.48 6.59 -6.22
CA GLU A 98 10.52 7.82 -5.44
C GLU A 98 9.24 8.63 -5.66
N CYS A 99 8.73 9.24 -4.59
CA CYS A 99 7.54 10.09 -4.59
C CYS A 99 7.87 11.44 -3.94
N PRO A 100 8.74 12.27 -4.55
CA PRO A 100 9.21 13.52 -3.94
C PRO A 100 8.07 14.51 -3.66
N TRP A 101 6.99 14.43 -4.40
CA TRP A 101 5.76 15.21 -4.19
C TRP A 101 5.04 14.89 -2.85
N LEU A 102 5.35 13.76 -2.20
CA LEU A 102 4.82 13.40 -0.87
C LEU A 102 5.44 14.24 0.26
N THR A 103 6.66 14.74 0.08
CA THR A 103 7.37 15.52 1.09
C THR A 103 6.63 16.83 1.45
N PRO A 104 6.26 17.69 0.50
CA PRO A 104 5.49 18.89 0.83
C PRO A 104 4.12 18.57 1.43
N LEU A 105 3.45 17.50 0.98
CA LEU A 105 2.17 17.09 1.54
C LEU A 105 2.29 16.64 3.00
N TRP A 106 3.38 15.94 3.33
CA TRP A 106 3.67 15.53 4.70
C TRP A 106 3.99 16.74 5.59
N SER A 107 4.71 17.74 5.07
CA SER A 107 4.96 19.00 5.77
C SER A 107 3.66 19.76 6.03
N GLU A 108 2.81 19.92 5.01
CA GLU A 108 1.49 20.57 5.15
C GLU A 108 0.61 19.89 6.21
N LEU A 109 0.66 18.56 6.30
CA LEU A 109 -0.05 17.80 7.33
C LEU A 109 0.46 18.13 8.72
N ASN A 110 1.78 18.20 8.92
CA ASN A 110 2.37 18.58 10.19
C ASN A 110 2.02 20.03 10.57
N ASP A 111 2.12 20.95 9.62
CA ASP A 111 1.79 22.37 9.83
C ASP A 111 0.31 22.54 10.21
N HIS A 112 -0.58 21.76 9.58
CA HIS A 112 -1.99 21.75 9.92
C HIS A 112 -2.22 21.28 11.38
N PHE A 113 -1.57 20.22 11.81
CA PHE A 113 -1.67 19.78 13.21
C PHE A 113 -1.04 20.77 14.19
N GLN A 114 0.04 21.43 13.84
CA GLN A 114 0.60 22.50 14.66
C GLN A 114 -0.37 23.67 14.83
N ALA A 115 -1.03 24.09 13.76
CA ALA A 115 -2.05 25.15 13.81
C ALA A 115 -3.24 24.76 14.72
N VAL A 116 -3.68 23.48 14.70
CA VAL A 116 -4.71 22.99 15.62
C VAL A 116 -4.23 23.03 17.07
N LEU A 117 -2.98 22.67 17.33
CA LEU A 117 -2.38 22.72 18.67
C LEU A 117 -2.22 24.15 19.20
N ASP A 118 -1.91 25.11 18.33
CA ASP A 118 -1.80 26.53 18.69
C ASP A 118 -3.13 27.12 19.20
N GLN A 119 -4.25 26.57 18.74
CA GLN A 119 -5.59 26.96 19.23
C GLN A 119 -5.94 26.33 20.59
N GLN A 120 -5.12 25.40 21.07
CA GLN A 120 -5.31 24.72 22.35
C GLN A 120 -4.30 25.23 23.37
N GLU A 121 -4.69 25.36 24.64
CA GLU A 121 -3.83 25.75 25.74
C GLU A 121 -2.83 24.66 26.16
N ILE A 122 -2.08 24.12 25.19
CA ILE A 122 -1.06 23.09 25.42
C ILE A 122 0.31 23.76 25.52
N LYS A 123 1.22 23.17 26.28
CA LYS A 123 2.60 23.69 26.40
C LYS A 123 3.33 23.59 25.05
N LYS A 124 3.73 24.73 24.50
CA LYS A 124 4.32 24.88 23.15
C LYS A 124 5.52 23.96 22.87
N PHE A 125 6.31 23.59 23.88
CA PHE A 125 7.46 22.70 23.68
C PHE A 125 7.08 21.25 23.29
N CYS A 126 5.83 20.84 23.50
CA CYS A 126 5.34 19.52 23.13
C CYS A 126 4.79 19.45 21.68
N TYR A 127 4.58 20.61 21.03
CA TYR A 127 3.87 20.68 19.75
C TYR A 127 4.51 19.85 18.63
N PRO A 128 5.82 19.91 18.38
CA PRO A 128 6.41 19.13 17.29
C PRO A 128 6.17 17.62 17.44
N LEU A 129 6.35 17.12 18.67
CA LEU A 129 6.13 15.69 18.97
C LEU A 129 4.66 15.28 18.82
N LEU A 130 3.74 16.12 19.28
CA LEU A 130 2.30 15.84 19.21
C LEU A 130 1.78 15.92 17.77
N ALA A 131 2.24 16.91 17.00
CA ALA A 131 1.91 17.04 15.57
C ALA A 131 2.42 15.83 14.77
N GLU A 132 3.67 15.43 15.00
CA GLU A 132 4.25 14.26 14.40
C GLU A 132 3.48 12.98 14.75
N GLN A 133 3.14 12.76 16.02
CA GLN A 133 2.33 11.63 16.44
C GLN A 133 0.94 11.61 15.78
N ALA A 134 0.31 12.78 15.64
CA ALA A 134 -0.97 12.92 14.95
C ALA A 134 -0.84 12.56 13.47
N ALA A 135 0.16 13.08 12.79
CA ALA A 135 0.45 12.76 11.39
C ALA A 135 0.67 11.25 11.20
N TRP A 136 1.44 10.61 12.10
CA TRP A 136 1.64 9.15 12.06
C TRP A 136 0.35 8.35 12.23
N LYS A 137 -0.58 8.81 13.08
CA LYS A 137 -1.90 8.15 13.22
C LYS A 137 -2.74 8.26 11.95
N CYS A 138 -2.53 9.26 11.11
CA CYS A 138 -3.22 9.42 9.83
C CYS A 138 -2.69 8.48 8.73
N THR A 139 -1.51 7.87 8.89
CA THR A 139 -0.91 7.01 7.84
C THR A 139 -1.77 5.79 7.52
N GLY A 140 -2.36 5.14 8.52
CA GLY A 140 -3.22 3.97 8.30
C GLY A 140 -4.46 4.29 7.45
N PRO A 141 -5.32 5.25 7.85
CA PRO A 141 -6.43 5.73 7.02
C PRO A 141 -5.99 6.18 5.63
N LEU A 142 -4.90 6.96 5.52
CA LEU A 142 -4.35 7.41 4.25
C LEU A 142 -4.02 6.25 3.33
N PHE A 143 -3.27 5.26 3.82
CA PHE A 143 -2.88 4.11 3.00
C PHE A 143 -4.08 3.23 2.61
N SER A 144 -5.08 3.12 3.48
CA SER A 144 -6.33 2.42 3.13
C SER A 144 -7.06 3.12 1.97
N MET A 145 -7.17 4.45 2.01
CA MET A 145 -7.77 5.25 0.94
C MET A 145 -6.92 5.19 -0.34
N MET A 146 -5.60 5.27 -0.25
CA MET A 146 -4.69 5.04 -1.39
C MET A 146 -4.94 3.68 -2.02
N GLY A 147 -5.03 2.61 -1.24
CA GLY A 147 -5.31 1.27 -1.76
C GLY A 147 -6.63 1.20 -2.53
N SER A 148 -7.68 1.87 -2.05
CA SER A 148 -8.96 1.97 -2.74
C SER A 148 -8.85 2.74 -4.06
N LEU A 149 -8.12 3.86 -4.06
CA LEU A 149 -7.82 4.65 -5.25
C LEU A 149 -7.03 3.83 -6.28
N LEU A 150 -5.98 3.15 -5.84
CA LEU A 150 -5.16 2.31 -6.72
C LEU A 150 -5.96 1.17 -7.34
N LYS A 151 -6.90 0.58 -6.58
CA LYS A 151 -7.80 -0.45 -7.09
C LYS A 151 -8.67 0.08 -8.24
N TYR A 152 -9.12 1.33 -8.17
CA TYR A 152 -9.83 1.99 -9.26
C TYR A 152 -8.95 2.14 -10.50
N HIS A 153 -7.68 2.48 -10.35
CA HIS A 153 -6.72 2.66 -11.44
C HIS A 153 -6.10 1.35 -11.97
N MET A 154 -6.57 0.18 -11.52
CA MET A 154 -6.07 -1.11 -12.03
C MET A 154 -6.56 -1.48 -13.44
N ALA A 155 -7.63 -0.87 -13.93
CA ALA A 155 -8.17 -1.19 -15.25
C ALA A 155 -7.13 -1.00 -16.39
N PRO A 156 -6.49 0.18 -16.53
CA PRO A 156 -5.46 0.37 -17.55
C PRO A 156 -4.25 -0.55 -17.37
N ILE A 157 -3.90 -0.94 -16.14
CA ILE A 157 -2.83 -1.90 -15.88
C ILE A 157 -3.19 -3.29 -16.41
N LYS A 158 -4.41 -3.76 -16.18
CA LYS A 158 -4.88 -5.09 -16.67
C LYS A 158 -4.94 -5.13 -18.19
N ASP A 159 -5.19 -3.98 -18.82
CA ASP A 159 -5.21 -3.86 -20.28
C ASP A 159 -3.83 -3.71 -20.91
N ASP A 160 -2.79 -3.41 -20.10
CA ASP A 160 -1.41 -3.28 -20.59
C ASP A 160 -0.93 -4.62 -21.18
N ARG A 161 -0.24 -4.52 -22.33
CA ARG A 161 0.35 -5.66 -23.01
C ARG A 161 1.33 -6.44 -22.13
N ALA A 162 2.07 -5.75 -21.28
CA ALA A 162 3.03 -6.38 -20.37
C ALA A 162 2.30 -7.19 -19.29
N PHE A 163 1.19 -6.69 -18.73
CA PHE A 163 0.39 -7.44 -17.76
C PHE A 163 -0.16 -8.73 -18.38
N ARG A 164 -0.64 -8.67 -19.63
CA ARG A 164 -1.17 -9.85 -20.35
C ARG A 164 -0.09 -10.83 -20.76
N ALA A 165 1.13 -10.34 -21.07
CA ALA A 165 2.26 -11.16 -21.51
C ALA A 165 3.08 -11.75 -20.35
N LEU A 166 2.86 -11.29 -19.12
CA LEU A 166 3.56 -11.78 -17.92
C LEU A 166 3.17 -13.24 -17.67
N VAL A 167 4.15 -14.12 -17.54
CA VAL A 167 3.94 -15.49 -17.09
C VAL A 167 3.66 -15.45 -15.59
N LYS A 168 2.42 -15.77 -15.25
CA LYS A 168 1.87 -15.71 -13.90
C LYS A 168 1.75 -17.11 -13.31
N GLY A 169 1.88 -17.21 -11.98
CA GLY A 169 1.55 -18.43 -11.26
C GLY A 169 0.04 -18.59 -11.07
N ASP A 170 -0.38 -19.75 -10.56
CA ASP A 170 -1.79 -20.15 -10.47
C ASP A 170 -2.68 -19.25 -9.61
N GLU A 171 -2.10 -18.52 -8.65
CA GLU A 171 -2.81 -17.60 -7.76
C GLU A 171 -2.15 -16.21 -7.83
N PHE A 172 -1.97 -15.69 -9.06
CA PHE A 172 -1.33 -14.40 -9.24
C PHE A 172 -2.14 -13.27 -8.60
N ARG A 173 -1.43 -12.36 -7.91
CA ARG A 173 -2.04 -11.16 -7.33
C ARG A 173 -1.13 -9.94 -7.36
N ILE A 174 -1.74 -8.77 -7.38
CA ILE A 174 -1.10 -7.49 -7.11
C ILE A 174 -1.64 -6.98 -5.79
N GLU A 175 -0.76 -6.66 -4.85
CA GLU A 175 -1.09 -6.22 -3.50
C GLU A 175 -0.51 -4.84 -3.23
N PHE A 176 -1.20 -4.06 -2.41
CA PHE A 176 -0.73 -2.77 -1.89
C PHE A 176 -0.83 -2.76 -0.37
N GLY A 177 0.15 -2.16 0.30
CA GLY A 177 0.08 -1.96 1.75
C GLY A 177 1.41 -1.54 2.36
N GLU A 178 1.57 -1.75 3.65
CA GLU A 178 2.83 -1.53 4.33
C GLU A 178 3.74 -2.75 4.21
N PHE A 179 5.03 -2.50 4.18
CA PHE A 179 6.02 -3.56 4.10
C PHE A 179 5.94 -4.44 5.36
N LEU A 180 5.74 -5.74 5.17
CA LEU A 180 5.62 -6.76 6.23
C LEU A 180 4.46 -6.56 7.23
N ASP A 181 3.48 -5.72 6.90
CA ASP A 181 2.31 -5.51 7.76
C ASP A 181 1.02 -5.92 7.03
N TRP A 182 0.10 -5.01 6.83
CA TRP A 182 -1.17 -5.29 6.17
C TRP A 182 -1.10 -5.08 4.65
N LYS A 183 -1.93 -5.81 3.91
CA LYS A 183 -2.03 -5.73 2.45
C LYS A 183 -3.49 -5.70 1.98
N ILE A 184 -3.73 -4.93 0.92
CA ILE A 184 -4.99 -4.91 0.16
C ILE A 184 -4.72 -5.52 -1.21
N VAL A 185 -5.55 -6.47 -1.64
CA VAL A 185 -5.48 -7.03 -2.99
C VAL A 185 -6.08 -6.05 -3.98
N LEU A 186 -5.26 -5.56 -4.91
CA LEU A 186 -5.68 -4.66 -5.99
C LEU A 186 -6.21 -5.44 -7.20
N ALA A 187 -5.56 -6.55 -7.53
CA ALA A 187 -5.96 -7.47 -8.59
C ALA A 187 -5.57 -8.89 -8.21
N ALA A 188 -6.38 -9.85 -8.64
CA ALA A 188 -6.08 -11.28 -8.55
C ALA A 188 -6.55 -11.98 -9.81
N GLU A 189 -5.78 -12.97 -10.24
CA GLU A 189 -6.17 -13.94 -11.26
C GLU A 189 -6.09 -15.32 -10.62
N TYR A 190 -7.22 -16.01 -10.60
CA TYR A 190 -7.31 -17.39 -10.14
C TYR A 190 -7.46 -18.30 -11.36
N PRO A 191 -6.93 -19.53 -11.31
CA PRO A 191 -7.22 -20.50 -12.36
C PRO A 191 -8.74 -20.63 -12.50
N GLU A 192 -9.23 -20.66 -13.73
CA GLU A 192 -10.63 -21.00 -13.99
C GLU A 192 -10.89 -22.38 -13.37
N VAL A 193 -11.58 -22.36 -12.23
CA VAL A 193 -12.04 -23.61 -11.62
C VAL A 193 -13.18 -24.10 -12.49
N ASP A 194 -12.93 -25.13 -13.28
CA ASP A 194 -13.96 -25.85 -14.00
C ASP A 194 -14.90 -26.48 -12.97
N LEU A 195 -15.93 -25.71 -12.59
CA LEU A 195 -16.91 -26.08 -11.56
C LEU A 195 -17.65 -27.37 -11.89
N PHE A 196 -17.57 -27.84 -13.12
CA PHE A 196 -18.20 -29.09 -13.58
C PHE A 196 -17.32 -30.32 -13.34
N ASN A 197 -16.00 -30.16 -13.14
CA ASN A 197 -15.07 -31.28 -12.92
C ASN A 197 -14.64 -31.50 -11.47
N SER A 198 -15.12 -30.70 -10.52
CA SER A 198 -14.66 -30.75 -9.13
C SER A 198 -15.43 -31.75 -8.23
N ARG A 199 -15.90 -32.86 -8.77
CA ARG A 199 -16.29 -34.00 -7.93
C ARG A 199 -15.02 -34.65 -7.36
N GLY A 200 -14.51 -34.15 -6.25
CA GLY A 200 -13.51 -34.89 -5.46
C GLY A 200 -12.30 -34.15 -4.87
N ARG A 201 -12.14 -32.84 -5.03
CA ARG A 201 -11.06 -32.15 -4.32
C ARG A 201 -11.61 -31.21 -3.23
N GLN A 202 -11.49 -31.63 -1.98
CA GLN A 202 -11.69 -30.76 -0.83
C GLN A 202 -10.58 -29.69 -0.84
N PHE A 203 -10.96 -28.40 -1.03
CA PHE A 203 -10.05 -27.29 -0.95
C PHE A 203 -9.63 -27.06 0.52
N PRO A 204 -8.36 -26.87 0.82
CA PRO A 204 -7.89 -26.56 2.18
C PRO A 204 -8.09 -25.08 2.55
N HIS A 205 -9.25 -24.50 2.24
CA HIS A 205 -9.56 -23.08 2.49
C HIS A 205 -9.66 -22.69 3.97
N ARG A 206 -9.64 -23.65 4.91
CA ARG A 206 -9.83 -23.36 6.35
C ARG A 206 -8.56 -23.18 7.18
N GLN A 207 -7.36 -23.43 6.62
CA GLN A 207 -6.14 -23.38 7.46
C GLN A 207 -5.40 -22.04 7.45
N PHE A 208 -5.69 -21.13 6.50
CA PHE A 208 -4.95 -19.86 6.39
C PHE A 208 -5.44 -18.76 7.32
N GLN A 209 -6.74 -18.66 7.60
CA GLN A 209 -7.27 -17.63 8.50
C GLN A 209 -6.91 -17.88 9.97
N ASP A 210 -6.80 -19.14 10.41
CA ASP A 210 -6.54 -19.47 11.83
C ASP A 210 -5.08 -19.28 12.26
N LYS A 211 -4.11 -19.25 11.33
CA LYS A 211 -2.69 -19.08 11.68
C LYS A 211 -2.28 -17.62 11.91
N ILE A 212 -2.92 -16.67 11.24
CA ILE A 212 -2.59 -15.24 11.37
C ILE A 212 -3.09 -14.65 12.71
N PHE A 213 -4.18 -15.21 13.27
CA PHE A 213 -4.77 -14.69 14.51
C PHE A 213 -4.24 -15.32 15.81
N ARG A 214 -3.43 -16.39 15.76
CA ARG A 214 -2.93 -17.06 16.98
C ARG A 214 -1.64 -16.48 17.58
N HIS A 215 -0.98 -15.52 16.94
CA HIS A 215 0.28 -14.94 17.44
C HIS A 215 0.17 -13.53 18.05
N LYS A 216 -1.04 -13.01 18.32
CA LYS A 216 -1.19 -11.78 19.11
C LYS A 216 -1.89 -12.09 20.44
N LYS A 217 -1.19 -12.76 21.33
CA LYS A 217 -1.39 -12.70 22.78
C LYS A 217 -0.02 -12.45 23.41
N PHE A 218 0.29 -11.17 23.54
CA PHE A 218 1.15 -10.60 24.57
C PHE A 218 0.68 -9.17 24.84
#